data_bd426cc5b23b7a83a6c3be2989f1aae4
#
_entry.id   bd426cc5b23b7a83a6c3be2989f1aae4
#
_cell.length_a   1.000
_cell.length_b   1.000
_cell.length_c   1.000
_cell.angle_alpha   90.00
_cell.angle_beta   90.00
_cell.angle_gamma   90.00
#
_symmetry.space_group_name_H-M   'P 1'
#
loop_
_entity.id
_entity.type
_entity.pdbx_description
1 polymer ?
#
loop_
_entity_poly.entity_id
_entity_poly.type
_entity_poly.pdbx_seq_one_letter_code
_entity_poly.pdbx_strand_id
1 'polypeptide(L)'
;MKKSVKIVAILTIMVVGVMTVLSACDGNKPKPEKKAIIMVTALMSGGLYDKATGENLWDPLPEEYEMISVLEDGIESFVLKLVAAKDENGQPLLKNLVDRYVQPILEKKEDKSNLIWSLAQDQYGVGNNPDVTPANGIDSKISYGVLAAYKPMMEDLDADYFKDYTVATFNYDWRIDNRENSRLLEEYINENGFTNVIFMSHSMGGMVVSGYLARSEENRKKVDAYLSYAGAFMGSLDALTYLNDPWSFLRGMGIEKENINEMLSNPAISAVLNGVGLNVDEKVVEDLMDNVATPFLQNMTSVIQLLPTWEYLCSEQYGEGEGVCIDGELIKSKDELYEYYCTRDWAFLRDENGNKISDGKGGFKLKPAVESLREFHDGLYVTLDSGEKVFASHTVNVYYFVGNNLQTRVTYNDITGGIDEYGKKPAGDGVVPYYSAIPGYTTAEIEAMKQNGHVIEYSEGHFEVGCKWSMTQEDVYKILEAVTAK
;
A
#
# COMPACT_ATOMS: atom_id res chain seq x y z
N MET A 1 -12.83 -3.78 70.11
CA MET A 1 -12.38 -4.17 68.79
C MET A 1 -13.46 -4.72 67.82
N LYS A 2 -14.38 -5.59 68.24
CA LYS A 2 -15.39 -6.19 67.34
C LYS A 2 -16.47 -5.22 66.84
N LYS A 3 -16.77 -4.09 67.49
CA LYS A 3 -17.76 -3.09 67.00
C LYS A 3 -17.17 -2.14 65.91
N SER A 4 -15.92 -1.76 66.06
CA SER A 4 -15.24 -0.86 65.11
C SER A 4 -15.01 -1.51 63.75
N VAL A 5 -14.72 -2.83 63.71
CA VAL A 5 -14.53 -3.56 62.46
C VAL A 5 -15.83 -3.69 61.66
N LYS A 6 -16.98 -3.85 62.33
CA LYS A 6 -18.28 -3.91 61.64
C LYS A 6 -18.69 -2.56 61.06
N ILE A 7 -18.38 -1.44 61.72
CA ILE A 7 -18.68 -0.10 61.17
C ILE A 7 -17.83 0.23 59.97
N VAL A 8 -16.55 -0.14 59.98
CA VAL A 8 -15.66 0.04 58.80
C VAL A 8 -16.11 -0.82 57.63
N ALA A 9 -16.50 -2.08 57.86
CA ALA A 9 -17.01 -2.95 56.81
C ALA A 9 -18.32 -2.43 56.17
N ILE A 10 -19.23 -1.89 56.99
CA ILE A 10 -20.49 -1.31 56.48
C ILE A 10 -20.22 -0.01 55.70
N LEU A 11 -19.30 0.83 56.14
CA LEU A 11 -18.90 2.04 55.43
C LEU A 11 -18.21 1.71 54.10
N THR A 12 -17.37 0.69 54.08
CA THR A 12 -16.71 0.23 52.83
C THR A 12 -17.72 -0.34 51.84
N ILE A 13 -18.71 -1.11 52.32
CA ILE A 13 -19.78 -1.65 51.44
C ILE A 13 -20.68 -0.50 50.92
N MET A 14 -20.99 0.51 51.77
CA MET A 14 -21.75 1.67 51.31
C MET A 14 -20.97 2.52 50.26
N VAL A 15 -19.67 2.73 50.47
CA VAL A 15 -18.84 3.48 49.50
C VAL A 15 -18.70 2.71 48.17
N VAL A 16 -18.49 1.39 48.22
CA VAL A 16 -18.46 0.55 47.03
C VAL A 16 -19.83 0.50 46.35
N GLY A 17 -20.92 0.40 47.14
CA GLY A 17 -22.29 0.44 46.60
C GLY A 17 -22.65 1.78 45.96
N VAL A 18 -22.22 2.91 46.54
CA VAL A 18 -22.43 4.24 45.99
C VAL A 18 -21.57 4.43 44.73
N MET A 19 -20.33 3.94 44.69
CA MET A 19 -19.49 3.99 43.49
C MET A 19 -20.03 3.12 42.38
N THR A 20 -20.58 1.94 42.69
CA THR A 20 -21.22 1.10 41.65
C THR A 20 -22.54 1.68 41.14
N VAL A 21 -23.32 2.37 41.99
CA VAL A 21 -24.55 3.07 41.57
C VAL A 21 -24.20 4.32 40.76
N LEU A 22 -23.16 5.08 41.12
CA LEU A 22 -22.70 6.23 40.35
C LEU A 22 -22.12 5.80 38.98
N SER A 23 -21.40 4.68 38.91
CA SER A 23 -20.94 4.11 37.65
C SER A 23 -22.09 3.58 36.76
N ALA A 24 -23.19 3.10 37.39
CA ALA A 24 -24.39 2.66 36.67
C ALA A 24 -25.28 3.83 36.18
N CYS A 25 -25.17 5.01 36.83
CA CYS A 25 -25.92 6.21 36.39
C CYS A 25 -25.21 7.01 35.31
N ASP A 26 -23.90 6.80 35.06
CA ASP A 26 -23.19 7.38 33.95
C ASP A 26 -23.36 6.58 32.65
N GLY A 27 -24.04 5.44 32.69
CA GLY A 27 -24.22 4.51 31.58
C GLY A 27 -25.15 4.98 30.45
N ASN A 28 -25.66 6.20 30.43
CA ASN A 28 -26.61 6.67 29.43
C ASN A 28 -26.31 8.07 28.83
N LYS A 29 -25.13 8.61 29.08
CA LYS A 29 -24.68 9.72 28.24
C LYS A 29 -24.05 9.11 27.00
N PRO A 30 -24.50 9.47 25.79
CA PRO A 30 -23.80 9.08 24.57
C PRO A 30 -22.33 9.50 24.75
N LYS A 31 -21.39 8.57 24.53
CA LYS A 31 -19.97 8.93 24.48
C LYS A 31 -19.85 10.08 23.49
N PRO A 32 -19.08 11.13 23.80
CA PRO A 32 -18.88 12.21 22.84
C PRO A 32 -18.34 11.62 21.53
N GLU A 33 -18.92 12.03 20.42
CA GLU A 33 -18.42 11.66 19.11
C GLU A 33 -16.96 12.07 19.00
N LYS A 34 -16.12 11.14 18.52
CA LYS A 34 -14.73 11.40 18.21
C LYS A 34 -14.52 11.11 16.74
N LYS A 35 -14.34 12.18 15.97
CA LYS A 35 -14.27 12.12 14.51
C LYS A 35 -12.83 12.13 14.04
N ALA A 36 -12.55 11.40 12.95
CA ALA A 36 -11.22 11.39 12.34
C ALA A 36 -11.28 11.41 10.81
N ILE A 37 -10.29 12.07 10.21
CA ILE A 37 -9.91 11.90 8.80
C ILE A 37 -8.63 11.07 8.83
N ILE A 38 -8.66 9.88 8.23
CA ILE A 38 -7.55 8.94 8.29
C ILE A 38 -7.04 8.65 6.88
N MET A 39 -5.79 9.04 6.61
CA MET A 39 -5.07 8.64 5.40
C MET A 39 -4.45 7.26 5.58
N VAL A 40 -4.78 6.32 4.68
CA VAL A 40 -4.19 4.99 4.59
C VAL A 40 -3.26 4.95 3.39
N THR A 41 -1.96 4.82 3.63
CA THR A 41 -0.90 5.02 2.64
C THR A 41 -0.84 3.90 1.57
N ALA A 42 -0.11 4.15 0.48
CA ALA A 42 0.13 3.17 -0.58
C ALA A 42 1.20 2.14 -0.21
N LEU A 43 1.39 1.13 -1.06
CA LEU A 43 2.54 0.23 -1.03
C LEU A 43 3.84 1.06 -1.01
N MET A 44 4.77 0.69 -0.12
CA MET A 44 6.06 1.36 0.03
C MET A 44 6.00 2.87 0.39
N SER A 45 4.81 3.42 0.67
CA SER A 45 4.67 4.85 1.01
C SER A 45 4.68 5.12 2.51
N GLY A 46 4.38 4.15 3.34
CA GLY A 46 4.47 4.29 4.80
C GLY A 46 5.89 4.12 5.32
N GLY A 47 6.32 4.97 6.27
CA GLY A 47 7.61 4.80 6.95
C GLY A 47 7.69 3.52 7.78
N LEU A 48 8.82 2.84 7.73
CA LEU A 48 9.12 1.66 8.55
C LEU A 48 10.36 1.90 9.40
N TYR A 49 10.31 1.51 10.66
CA TYR A 49 11.32 1.77 11.67
C TYR A 49 11.78 0.48 12.33
N ASP A 50 13.00 0.43 12.82
CA ASP A 50 13.44 -0.59 13.76
C ASP A 50 12.98 -0.20 15.18
N LYS A 51 12.10 -0.98 15.76
CA LYS A 51 11.51 -0.72 17.08
C LYS A 51 12.54 -0.71 18.20
N ALA A 52 13.62 -1.48 18.07
CA ALA A 52 14.63 -1.61 19.11
C ALA A 52 15.58 -0.39 19.12
N THR A 53 15.86 0.19 17.95
CA THR A 53 16.80 1.30 17.81
C THR A 53 16.14 2.65 17.56
N GLY A 54 14.88 2.65 17.08
CA GLY A 54 14.18 3.83 16.58
C GLY A 54 14.70 4.31 15.21
N GLU A 55 15.56 3.51 14.57
CA GLU A 55 16.12 3.84 13.28
C GLU A 55 15.09 3.78 12.18
N ASN A 56 15.05 4.81 11.34
CA ASN A 56 14.22 4.83 10.15
C ASN A 56 14.81 3.90 9.08
N LEU A 57 14.08 2.86 8.70
CA LEU A 57 14.49 1.87 7.71
C LEU A 57 13.99 2.17 6.30
N TRP A 58 12.86 2.88 6.20
CA TRP A 58 12.21 3.14 4.91
C TRP A 58 11.68 4.56 4.82
N ASP A 59 12.55 5.50 4.84
CA ASP A 59 12.40 6.92 4.50
C ASP A 59 13.79 7.56 4.64
N PRO A 60 14.74 7.18 3.77
CA PRO A 60 16.17 7.47 4.00
C PRO A 60 16.57 8.90 3.69
N LEU A 61 15.67 9.72 3.12
CA LEU A 61 16.01 11.06 2.71
C LEU A 61 15.66 12.08 3.80
N PRO A 62 16.49 13.11 4.01
CA PRO A 62 16.11 14.27 4.81
C PRO A 62 14.89 14.98 4.24
N GLU A 63 14.10 15.65 5.10
CA GLU A 63 12.86 16.35 4.72
C GLU A 63 13.04 17.35 3.56
N GLU A 64 14.21 17.97 3.44
CA GLU A 64 14.53 18.92 2.36
C GLU A 64 14.67 18.29 0.97
N TYR A 65 14.70 16.95 0.86
CA TYR A 65 14.80 16.18 -0.39
C TYR A 65 13.53 15.36 -0.64
N GLU A 66 12.39 15.92 -0.31
CA GLU A 66 11.09 15.26 -0.44
C GLU A 66 10.74 14.94 -1.90
N MET A 67 10.01 13.84 -2.13
CA MET A 67 9.56 13.42 -3.46
C MET A 67 8.71 14.49 -4.14
N ILE A 68 8.08 15.39 -3.38
CA ILE A 68 7.31 16.49 -3.94
C ILE A 68 8.18 17.37 -4.84
N SER A 69 9.47 17.54 -4.52
CA SER A 69 10.41 18.26 -5.37
C SER A 69 10.73 17.52 -6.68
N VAL A 70 10.62 16.19 -6.69
CA VAL A 70 10.76 15.38 -7.92
C VAL A 70 9.57 15.62 -8.84
N LEU A 71 8.37 15.72 -8.28
CA LEU A 71 7.13 15.98 -9.03
C LEU A 71 7.10 17.40 -9.61
N GLU A 72 7.66 18.37 -8.88
CA GLU A 72 7.68 19.78 -9.31
C GLU A 72 8.83 20.09 -10.27
N ASP A 73 10.02 19.61 -9.98
CA ASP A 73 11.27 19.97 -10.67
C ASP A 73 11.76 18.92 -11.69
N GLY A 74 11.22 17.70 -11.63
CA GLY A 74 11.64 16.56 -12.44
C GLY A 74 12.84 15.79 -11.85
N ILE A 75 12.95 14.52 -12.22
CA ILE A 75 13.94 13.57 -11.67
C ILE A 75 15.39 14.01 -11.90
N GLU A 76 15.70 14.62 -13.06
CA GLU A 76 17.07 15.09 -13.36
C GLU A 76 17.49 16.20 -12.42
N SER A 77 16.60 17.16 -12.14
CA SER A 77 16.86 18.26 -11.21
C SER A 77 17.05 17.74 -9.79
N PHE A 78 16.23 16.79 -9.36
CA PHE A 78 16.33 16.14 -8.06
C PHE A 78 17.69 15.43 -7.90
N VAL A 79 18.09 14.61 -8.87
CA VAL A 79 19.39 13.91 -8.84
C VAL A 79 20.56 14.90 -8.77
N LEU A 80 20.51 15.98 -9.54
CA LEU A 80 21.56 17.02 -9.50
C LEU A 80 21.61 17.72 -8.14
N LYS A 81 20.47 18.02 -7.53
CA LYS A 81 20.41 18.57 -6.17
C LYS A 81 21.03 17.60 -5.15
N LEU A 82 20.67 16.32 -5.21
CA LEU A 82 21.17 15.29 -4.31
C LEU A 82 22.69 15.08 -4.43
N VAL A 83 23.22 15.11 -5.67
CA VAL A 83 24.67 15.03 -5.93
C VAL A 83 25.43 16.24 -5.38
N ALA A 84 24.84 17.44 -5.47
CA ALA A 84 25.44 18.68 -4.99
C ALA A 84 25.29 18.88 -3.46
N ALA A 85 24.37 18.14 -2.84
CA ALA A 85 24.04 18.27 -1.43
C ALA A 85 25.17 17.82 -0.51
N LYS A 86 25.27 18.48 0.63
CA LYS A 86 26.22 18.13 1.70
C LYS A 86 25.49 18.04 3.03
N ASP A 87 25.93 17.10 3.86
CA ASP A 87 25.48 16.99 5.23
C ASP A 87 25.97 18.16 6.11
N GLU A 88 25.57 18.17 7.37
CA GLU A 88 25.98 19.15 8.38
C GLU A 88 27.51 19.22 8.61
N ASN A 89 28.24 18.16 8.25
CA ASN A 89 29.67 18.04 8.34
C ASN A 89 30.37 18.43 7.03
N GLY A 90 29.64 18.86 6.00
CA GLY A 90 30.14 19.22 4.69
C GLY A 90 30.55 18.06 3.80
N GLN A 91 30.17 16.81 4.16
CA GLN A 91 30.37 15.62 3.34
C GLN A 91 29.26 15.50 2.29
N PRO A 92 29.56 14.93 1.09
CA PRO A 92 28.52 14.68 0.10
C PRO A 92 27.40 13.80 0.67
N LEU A 93 26.16 14.30 0.66
CA LEU A 93 25.00 13.59 1.18
C LEU A 93 24.79 12.25 0.47
N LEU A 94 24.95 12.24 -0.85
CA LEU A 94 24.82 11.02 -1.65
C LEU A 94 25.81 9.93 -1.21
N LYS A 95 27.05 10.31 -0.82
CA LYS A 95 28.01 9.33 -0.29
C LYS A 95 27.55 8.71 1.01
N ASN A 96 27.02 9.50 1.93
CA ASN A 96 26.48 8.98 3.20
C ASN A 96 25.32 8.03 2.98
N LEU A 97 24.41 8.35 2.04
CA LEU A 97 23.30 7.46 1.66
C LEU A 97 23.80 6.16 1.05
N VAL A 98 24.82 6.24 0.20
CA VAL A 98 25.46 5.05 -0.39
C VAL A 98 26.12 4.19 0.67
N ASP A 99 26.95 4.76 1.54
CA ASP A 99 27.65 4.03 2.59
C ASP A 99 26.67 3.35 3.57
N ARG A 100 25.55 4.00 3.84
CA ARG A 100 24.54 3.49 4.78
C ARG A 100 23.58 2.48 4.17
N TYR A 101 23.10 2.72 2.97
CA TYR A 101 21.98 1.94 2.41
C TYR A 101 22.40 1.05 1.23
N VAL A 102 23.39 1.45 0.44
CA VAL A 102 23.79 0.70 -0.76
C VAL A 102 24.96 -0.25 -0.47
N GLN A 103 25.98 0.24 0.21
CA GLN A 103 27.18 -0.55 0.47
C GLN A 103 26.91 -1.84 1.25
N PRO A 104 26.08 -1.87 2.31
CA PRO A 104 25.74 -3.11 3.00
C PRO A 104 25.01 -4.14 2.10
N ILE A 105 24.21 -3.65 1.13
CA ILE A 105 23.56 -4.52 0.14
C ILE A 105 24.60 -5.15 -0.77
N LEU A 106 25.53 -4.36 -1.31
CA LEU A 106 26.62 -4.85 -2.17
C LEU A 106 27.54 -5.83 -1.44
N GLU A 107 27.80 -5.60 -0.15
CA GLU A 107 28.55 -6.49 0.73
C GLU A 107 27.76 -7.74 1.17
N LYS A 108 26.49 -7.84 0.78
CA LYS A 108 25.59 -8.96 1.12
C LYS A 108 25.52 -9.23 2.63
N LYS A 109 25.51 -8.16 3.44
CA LYS A 109 25.36 -8.31 4.88
C LYS A 109 23.97 -8.86 5.23
N GLU A 110 23.96 -9.88 6.08
CA GLU A 110 22.74 -10.53 6.56
C GLU A 110 22.45 -10.09 8.00
N ASP A 111 22.42 -8.78 8.22
CA ASP A 111 22.16 -8.17 9.52
C ASP A 111 21.43 -6.82 9.35
N LYS A 112 21.07 -6.19 10.47
CA LYS A 112 20.33 -4.92 10.50
C LYS A 112 21.05 -3.74 9.84
N SER A 113 22.33 -3.84 9.53
CA SER A 113 23.04 -2.79 8.78
C SER A 113 22.69 -2.78 7.29
N ASN A 114 22.09 -3.85 6.78
CA ASN A 114 21.59 -3.94 5.41
C ASN A 114 20.09 -3.64 5.38
N LEU A 115 19.72 -2.51 4.78
CA LEU A 115 18.34 -2.05 4.66
C LEU A 115 17.43 -3.10 4.00
N ILE A 116 17.86 -3.64 2.86
CA ILE A 116 17.04 -4.62 2.13
C ILE A 116 16.91 -5.92 2.93
N TRP A 117 17.97 -6.38 3.58
CA TRP A 117 17.88 -7.53 4.49
C TRP A 117 16.89 -7.27 5.63
N SER A 118 16.95 -6.09 6.27
CA SER A 118 16.02 -5.72 7.34
C SER A 118 14.57 -5.67 6.87
N LEU A 119 14.33 -5.19 5.65
CA LEU A 119 12.99 -5.06 5.08
C LEU A 119 12.51 -6.34 4.38
N ALA A 120 13.41 -7.26 4.01
CA ALA A 120 13.05 -8.48 3.33
C ALA A 120 12.25 -9.44 4.22
N GLN A 121 11.40 -10.21 3.57
CA GLN A 121 10.72 -11.35 4.16
C GLN A 121 11.28 -12.65 3.57
N ASP A 122 11.24 -13.69 4.35
CA ASP A 122 11.48 -15.03 3.82
C ASP A 122 10.28 -15.53 3.00
N GLN A 123 10.41 -16.69 2.41
CA GLN A 123 9.37 -17.29 1.57
C GLN A 123 8.10 -17.70 2.35
N TYR A 124 8.09 -17.60 3.67
CA TYR A 124 6.93 -17.81 4.55
C TYR A 124 6.25 -16.47 4.94
N GLY A 125 6.76 -15.35 4.45
CA GLY A 125 6.26 -14.02 4.80
C GLY A 125 6.75 -13.52 6.15
N VAL A 126 7.78 -14.16 6.72
CA VAL A 126 8.38 -13.74 8.00
C VAL A 126 9.51 -12.75 7.73
N GLY A 127 9.46 -11.60 8.38
CA GLY A 127 10.50 -10.59 8.24
C GLY A 127 11.84 -11.02 8.81
N ASN A 128 12.93 -10.79 8.07
CA ASN A 128 14.28 -11.07 8.54
C ASN A 128 14.63 -10.27 9.81
N ASN A 129 14.18 -9.01 9.88
CA ASN A 129 14.23 -8.20 11.09
C ASN A 129 12.86 -8.19 11.77
N PRO A 130 12.69 -8.87 12.92
CA PRO A 130 11.40 -8.93 13.63
C PRO A 130 11.02 -7.62 14.34
N ASP A 131 11.95 -6.66 14.42
CA ASP A 131 11.72 -5.38 15.09
C ASP A 131 11.18 -4.31 14.13
N VAL A 132 10.96 -4.62 12.85
CA VAL A 132 10.35 -3.66 11.91
C VAL A 132 8.94 -3.34 12.31
N THR A 133 8.62 -2.06 12.39
CA THR A 133 7.31 -1.55 12.75
C THR A 133 6.96 -0.31 11.95
N PRO A 134 5.71 -0.14 11.53
CA PRO A 134 5.25 1.11 10.96
C PRO A 134 5.08 2.18 12.05
N ALA A 135 5.23 3.44 11.66
CA ALA A 135 4.85 4.55 12.52
C ALA A 135 3.37 4.86 12.31
N ASN A 136 2.55 4.51 13.30
CA ASN A 136 1.14 4.88 13.34
C ASN A 136 0.96 6.04 14.32
N GLY A 137 0.16 7.04 14.00
CA GLY A 137 -0.13 8.07 14.98
C GLY A 137 -1.09 9.15 14.54
N ILE A 138 -1.65 9.79 15.57
CA ILE A 138 -2.41 11.02 15.44
C ILE A 138 -1.48 12.19 15.16
N ASP A 139 -0.22 12.11 15.60
CA ASP A 139 0.80 13.09 15.24
C ASP A 139 1.32 12.82 13.83
N SER A 140 0.61 13.40 12.86
CA SER A 140 0.91 13.27 11.43
C SER A 140 2.31 13.80 11.05
N LYS A 141 2.97 14.58 11.91
CA LYS A 141 4.31 15.12 11.66
C LYS A 141 5.40 14.06 11.59
N ILE A 142 5.12 12.84 12.06
CA ILE A 142 6.09 11.74 12.09
C ILE A 142 5.94 10.85 10.85
N SER A 143 4.89 11.03 10.00
CA SER A 143 4.50 9.96 9.10
C SER A 143 3.70 10.41 7.88
N TYR A 144 4.25 11.34 7.14
CA TYR A 144 3.66 11.77 5.87
C TYR A 144 3.85 10.79 4.71
N GLY A 145 4.33 9.59 5.00
CA GLY A 145 4.74 8.62 4.00
C GLY A 145 6.16 8.87 3.51
N VAL A 146 6.67 7.92 2.71
CA VAL A 146 8.00 8.03 2.12
C VAL A 146 8.09 9.32 1.33
N LEU A 147 9.17 10.06 1.54
CA LEU A 147 9.44 11.30 0.85
C LEU A 147 8.36 12.38 1.07
N ALA A 148 7.70 12.34 2.22
CA ALA A 148 6.65 13.27 2.60
C ALA A 148 5.50 13.39 1.57
N ALA A 149 5.19 12.32 0.85
CA ALA A 149 4.25 12.30 -0.27
C ALA A 149 2.86 12.88 0.06
N TYR A 150 2.36 12.65 1.28
CA TYR A 150 1.04 13.13 1.71
C TYR A 150 1.09 14.40 2.57
N LYS A 151 2.27 14.96 2.83
CA LYS A 151 2.47 16.11 3.72
C LYS A 151 1.59 17.31 3.37
N PRO A 152 1.57 17.82 2.12
CA PRO A 152 0.78 19.00 1.80
C PRO A 152 -0.71 18.82 2.09
N MET A 153 -1.25 17.64 1.78
CA MET A 153 -2.64 17.29 2.03
C MET A 153 -2.93 17.22 3.53
N MET A 154 -2.10 16.51 4.28
CA MET A 154 -2.32 16.30 5.71
C MET A 154 -2.18 17.59 6.52
N GLU A 155 -1.18 18.42 6.20
CA GLU A 155 -0.99 19.72 6.86
C GLU A 155 -2.14 20.69 6.58
N ASP A 156 -2.64 20.69 5.35
CA ASP A 156 -3.74 21.59 4.96
C ASP A 156 -5.07 21.16 5.60
N LEU A 157 -5.34 19.85 5.67
CA LEU A 157 -6.52 19.31 6.37
C LEU A 157 -6.46 19.52 7.89
N ASP A 158 -5.26 19.50 8.51
CA ASP A 158 -5.06 19.75 9.95
C ASP A 158 -5.12 21.24 10.29
N ALA A 159 -4.88 22.12 9.31
CA ALA A 159 -4.79 23.58 9.48
C ALA A 159 -6.15 24.25 9.68
N ASP A 160 -6.89 23.93 10.75
CA ASP A 160 -8.08 24.68 11.22
C ASP A 160 -9.40 24.53 10.43
N TYR A 161 -9.41 23.85 9.26
CA TYR A 161 -10.61 23.77 8.43
C TYR A 161 -11.64 22.76 8.97
N PHE A 162 -11.16 21.61 9.48
CA PHE A 162 -12.00 20.53 10.04
C PHE A 162 -11.76 20.33 11.54
N LYS A 163 -11.91 21.41 12.33
CA LYS A 163 -11.59 21.46 13.78
C LYS A 163 -12.18 20.36 14.64
N ASP A 164 -13.31 19.78 14.22
CA ASP A 164 -13.99 18.70 14.95
C ASP A 164 -13.41 17.31 14.59
N TYR A 165 -12.48 17.24 13.63
CA TYR A 165 -11.85 16.00 13.19
C TYR A 165 -10.38 15.93 13.63
N THR A 166 -9.97 14.77 14.10
CA THR A 166 -8.55 14.44 14.23
C THR A 166 -8.05 14.03 12.85
N VAL A 167 -7.08 14.73 12.31
CA VAL A 167 -6.40 14.35 11.06
C VAL A 167 -5.25 13.41 11.41
N ALA A 168 -5.21 12.24 10.81
CA ALA A 168 -4.26 11.19 11.13
C ALA A 168 -3.83 10.40 9.89
N THR A 169 -2.63 9.83 9.95
CA THR A 169 -2.13 8.87 8.96
C THR A 169 -2.05 7.48 9.58
N PHE A 170 -2.65 6.51 8.94
CA PHE A 170 -2.44 5.10 9.27
C PHE A 170 -1.37 4.55 8.35
N ASN A 171 -0.13 4.53 8.83
CA ASN A 171 0.94 3.78 8.21
C ASN A 171 0.89 2.35 8.70
N TYR A 172 1.02 1.44 7.78
CA TYR A 172 1.00 0.01 8.07
C TYR A 172 2.27 -0.66 7.51
N ASP A 173 2.56 -1.83 7.96
CA ASP A 173 3.61 -2.62 7.37
C ASP A 173 3.16 -3.12 5.99
N TRP A 174 3.55 -2.38 4.97
CA TRP A 174 3.17 -2.64 3.59
C TRP A 174 3.75 -3.94 3.00
N ARG A 175 4.57 -4.67 3.74
CA ARG A 175 5.18 -5.94 3.30
C ARG A 175 4.30 -7.14 3.62
N ILE A 176 3.55 -7.08 4.72
CA ILE A 176 2.80 -8.19 5.27
C ILE A 176 1.42 -8.37 4.62
N ASP A 177 0.69 -9.37 5.11
CA ASP A 177 -0.68 -9.67 4.69
C ASP A 177 -1.64 -8.50 4.98
N ASN A 178 -2.34 -8.03 3.97
CA ASN A 178 -3.29 -6.92 4.11
C ASN A 178 -4.51 -7.27 4.97
N ARG A 179 -4.80 -8.55 5.23
CA ARG A 179 -5.81 -8.95 6.24
C ARG A 179 -5.38 -8.54 7.63
N GLU A 180 -4.07 -8.68 7.94
CA GLU A 180 -3.50 -8.24 9.20
C GLU A 180 -3.46 -6.71 9.28
N ASN A 181 -3.08 -6.02 8.20
CA ASN A 181 -3.12 -4.56 8.12
C ASN A 181 -4.54 -4.02 8.35
N SER A 182 -5.56 -4.67 7.79
CA SER A 182 -6.98 -4.32 8.01
C SER A 182 -7.41 -4.54 9.45
N ARG A 183 -6.91 -5.58 10.12
CA ARG A 183 -7.13 -5.86 11.54
C ARG A 183 -6.49 -4.77 12.42
N LEU A 184 -5.25 -4.40 12.10
CA LEU A 184 -4.53 -3.33 12.81
C LEU A 184 -5.19 -1.96 12.61
N LEU A 185 -5.78 -1.69 11.44
CA LEU A 185 -6.57 -0.48 11.20
C LEU A 185 -7.81 -0.46 12.11
N GLU A 186 -8.49 -1.59 12.27
CA GLU A 186 -9.64 -1.70 13.19
C GLU A 186 -9.21 -1.45 14.64
N GLU A 187 -8.08 -2.04 15.07
CA GLU A 187 -7.52 -1.79 16.42
C GLU A 187 -7.17 -0.32 16.60
N TYR A 188 -6.48 0.29 15.65
CA TYR A 188 -6.12 1.70 15.67
C TYR A 188 -7.35 2.61 15.88
N ILE A 189 -8.43 2.37 15.12
CA ILE A 189 -9.68 3.12 15.24
C ILE A 189 -10.30 2.94 16.63
N ASN A 190 -10.33 1.69 17.14
CA ASN A 190 -10.93 1.36 18.41
C ASN A 190 -10.12 1.90 19.61
N GLU A 191 -8.80 1.79 19.58
CA GLU A 191 -7.90 2.28 20.63
C GLU A 191 -7.94 3.80 20.74
N ASN A 192 -8.04 4.50 19.61
CA ASN A 192 -8.22 5.94 19.57
C ASN A 192 -9.66 6.37 19.92
N GLY A 193 -10.60 5.44 19.97
CA GLY A 193 -12.00 5.70 20.30
C GLY A 193 -12.74 6.49 19.23
N PHE A 194 -12.32 6.40 17.96
CA PHE A 194 -13.01 7.04 16.85
C PHE A 194 -14.37 6.40 16.63
N THR A 195 -15.41 7.24 16.56
CA THR A 195 -16.80 6.84 16.35
C THR A 195 -17.25 7.12 14.91
N ASN A 196 -16.64 8.13 14.29
CA ASN A 196 -16.93 8.59 12.93
C ASN A 196 -15.60 8.79 12.20
N VAL A 197 -15.48 8.19 11.04
CA VAL A 197 -14.24 8.20 10.26
C VAL A 197 -14.53 8.58 8.81
N ILE A 198 -13.72 9.49 8.29
CA ILE A 198 -13.58 9.70 6.85
C ILE A 198 -12.26 9.06 6.45
N PHE A 199 -12.33 8.04 5.61
CA PHE A 199 -11.12 7.47 5.04
C PHE A 199 -10.66 8.22 3.81
N MET A 200 -9.36 8.35 3.69
CA MET A 200 -8.63 8.67 2.47
C MET A 200 -7.64 7.53 2.27
N SER A 201 -7.58 6.92 1.10
CA SER A 201 -6.59 5.87 0.83
C SER A 201 -5.97 6.02 -0.53
N HIS A 202 -4.71 5.63 -0.66
CA HIS A 202 -4.01 5.62 -1.94
C HIS A 202 -3.60 4.19 -2.31
N SER A 203 -3.83 3.80 -3.59
CA SER A 203 -3.29 2.56 -4.15
C SER A 203 -3.67 1.32 -3.34
N MET A 204 -2.68 0.52 -2.89
CA MET A 204 -2.86 -0.66 -2.05
C MET A 204 -3.59 -0.36 -0.72
N GLY A 205 -3.52 0.86 -0.20
CA GLY A 205 -4.31 1.29 0.95
C GLY A 205 -5.82 1.08 0.76
N GLY A 206 -6.30 1.07 -0.49
CA GLY A 206 -7.67 0.72 -0.83
C GLY A 206 -8.05 -0.72 -0.44
N MET A 207 -7.13 -1.67 -0.60
CA MET A 207 -7.36 -3.06 -0.14
C MET A 207 -7.43 -3.14 1.39
N VAL A 208 -6.58 -2.38 2.10
CA VAL A 208 -6.57 -2.33 3.56
C VAL A 208 -7.89 -1.78 4.09
N VAL A 209 -8.39 -0.66 3.53
CA VAL A 209 -9.69 -0.09 3.91
C VAL A 209 -10.83 -1.05 3.56
N SER A 210 -10.80 -1.68 2.36
CA SER A 210 -11.83 -2.64 1.96
C SER A 210 -11.87 -3.85 2.89
N GLY A 211 -10.70 -4.37 3.29
CA GLY A 211 -10.60 -5.43 4.28
C GLY A 211 -11.21 -5.00 5.63
N TYR A 212 -10.92 -3.77 6.11
CA TYR A 212 -11.54 -3.22 7.32
C TYR A 212 -13.08 -3.16 7.20
N LEU A 213 -13.60 -2.67 6.09
CA LEU A 213 -15.04 -2.59 5.84
C LEU A 213 -15.70 -3.98 5.78
N ALA A 214 -15.02 -4.96 5.20
CA ALA A 214 -15.52 -6.32 5.08
C ALA A 214 -15.62 -7.06 6.43
N ARG A 215 -14.83 -6.68 7.43
CA ARG A 215 -14.76 -7.37 8.73
C ARG A 215 -16.06 -7.34 9.51
N SER A 216 -16.78 -6.21 9.52
CA SER A 216 -18.03 -6.12 10.28
C SER A 216 -18.94 -4.98 9.79
N GLU A 217 -20.23 -5.11 10.04
CA GLU A 217 -21.21 -4.04 9.84
C GLU A 217 -20.93 -2.85 10.78
N GLU A 218 -20.43 -3.11 11.98
CA GLU A 218 -20.06 -2.07 12.95
C GLU A 218 -18.94 -1.18 12.43
N ASN A 219 -17.95 -1.75 11.74
CA ASN A 219 -16.89 -0.99 11.08
C ASN A 219 -17.48 -0.08 9.99
N ARG A 220 -18.37 -0.61 9.16
CA ARG A 220 -19.02 0.17 8.10
C ARG A 220 -19.84 1.34 8.64
N LYS A 221 -20.55 1.15 9.76
CA LYS A 221 -21.34 2.20 10.42
C LYS A 221 -20.52 3.38 10.96
N LYS A 222 -19.24 3.18 11.20
CA LYS A 222 -18.33 4.25 11.62
C LYS A 222 -17.88 5.14 10.47
N VAL A 223 -18.11 4.75 9.21
CA VAL A 223 -17.54 5.44 8.05
C VAL A 223 -18.56 6.42 7.46
N ASP A 224 -18.28 7.71 7.65
CA ASP A 224 -19.10 8.80 7.11
C ASP A 224 -18.88 8.98 5.60
N ALA A 225 -17.62 8.83 5.15
CA ALA A 225 -17.23 8.83 3.75
C ALA A 225 -15.90 8.09 3.54
N TYR A 226 -15.68 7.71 2.28
CA TYR A 226 -14.43 7.09 1.86
C TYR A 226 -13.97 7.69 0.52
N LEU A 227 -12.82 8.36 0.53
CA LEU A 227 -12.16 8.94 -0.64
C LEU A 227 -11.02 8.02 -1.06
N SER A 228 -11.15 7.35 -2.18
CA SER A 228 -10.14 6.42 -2.70
C SER A 228 -9.38 7.03 -3.85
N TYR A 229 -8.08 7.19 -3.71
CA TYR A 229 -7.17 7.70 -4.72
C TYR A 229 -6.46 6.53 -5.40
N ALA A 230 -6.76 6.32 -6.68
CA ALA A 230 -6.10 5.30 -7.50
C ALA A 230 -6.05 3.91 -6.81
N GLY A 231 -7.13 3.49 -6.14
CA GLY A 231 -7.16 2.27 -5.34
C GLY A 231 -6.94 1.01 -6.18
N ALA A 232 -6.01 0.15 -5.78
CA ALA A 232 -5.71 -1.10 -6.48
C ALA A 232 -6.65 -2.24 -6.03
N PHE A 233 -7.96 -2.01 -6.03
CA PHE A 233 -8.96 -2.91 -5.42
C PHE A 233 -9.02 -4.30 -6.03
N MET A 234 -8.89 -4.38 -7.35
CA MET A 234 -8.92 -5.66 -8.06
C MET A 234 -7.52 -6.05 -8.59
N GLY A 235 -6.47 -5.51 -7.98
CA GLY A 235 -5.08 -5.77 -8.31
C GLY A 235 -4.54 -4.95 -9.48
N SER A 236 -3.30 -5.25 -9.86
CA SER A 236 -2.60 -4.66 -11.00
C SER A 236 -1.85 -5.74 -11.78
N LEU A 237 -1.88 -5.64 -13.10
CA LEU A 237 -1.10 -6.53 -13.96
C LEU A 237 0.40 -6.29 -13.86
N ASP A 238 0.81 -5.14 -13.35
CA ASP A 238 2.21 -4.89 -13.02
C ASP A 238 2.71 -5.84 -11.93
N ALA A 239 1.87 -6.16 -10.92
CA ALA A 239 2.24 -7.14 -9.91
C ALA A 239 2.53 -8.52 -10.52
N LEU A 240 1.66 -9.00 -11.44
CA LEU A 240 1.89 -10.24 -12.15
C LEU A 240 3.16 -10.19 -13.01
N THR A 241 3.38 -9.07 -13.69
CA THR A 241 4.56 -8.85 -14.52
C THR A 241 5.85 -8.88 -13.69
N TYR A 242 5.88 -8.14 -12.58
CA TYR A 242 7.08 -8.07 -11.73
C TYR A 242 7.38 -9.39 -11.00
N LEU A 243 6.35 -10.18 -10.67
CA LEU A 243 6.55 -11.50 -10.08
C LEU A 243 7.09 -12.52 -11.10
N ASN A 244 6.62 -12.46 -12.36
CA ASN A 244 7.10 -13.33 -13.43
C ASN A 244 8.46 -12.87 -13.98
N ASP A 245 8.68 -11.58 -14.10
CA ASP A 245 9.90 -10.97 -14.62
C ASP A 245 10.25 -9.70 -13.84
N PRO A 246 10.99 -9.83 -12.72
CA PRO A 246 11.42 -8.70 -11.90
C PRO A 246 12.23 -7.63 -12.66
N TRP A 247 12.93 -8.02 -13.73
CA TRP A 247 13.62 -7.06 -14.60
C TRP A 247 12.68 -6.08 -15.29
N SER A 248 11.41 -6.43 -15.45
CA SER A 248 10.40 -5.53 -16.03
C SER A 248 10.20 -4.25 -15.21
N PHE A 249 10.51 -4.26 -13.92
CA PHE A 249 10.51 -3.06 -13.09
C PHE A 249 11.55 -2.04 -13.56
N LEU A 250 12.78 -2.48 -13.84
CA LEU A 250 13.83 -1.60 -14.39
C LEU A 250 13.49 -1.14 -15.81
N ARG A 251 12.90 -2.02 -16.63
CA ARG A 251 12.43 -1.63 -17.98
C ARG A 251 11.37 -0.52 -17.92
N GLY A 252 10.46 -0.58 -16.94
CA GLY A 252 9.49 0.50 -16.69
C GLY A 252 10.14 1.85 -16.39
N MET A 253 11.38 1.86 -15.87
CA MET A 253 12.19 3.06 -15.65
C MET A 253 13.12 3.39 -16.83
N GLY A 254 12.98 2.71 -17.97
CA GLY A 254 13.82 2.93 -19.17
C GLY A 254 15.20 2.28 -19.10
N ILE A 255 15.42 1.34 -18.17
CA ILE A 255 16.68 0.62 -18.02
C ILE A 255 16.52 -0.80 -18.58
N GLU A 256 17.03 -1.00 -19.78
CA GLU A 256 17.07 -2.31 -20.41
C GLU A 256 18.30 -3.08 -19.99
N LYS A 257 18.16 -4.40 -19.76
CA LYS A 257 19.26 -5.27 -19.33
C LYS A 257 20.44 -5.20 -20.33
N GLU A 258 20.14 -5.16 -21.61
CA GLU A 258 21.10 -5.09 -22.70
C GLU A 258 21.87 -3.76 -22.75
N ASN A 259 21.30 -2.69 -22.19
CA ASN A 259 21.86 -1.34 -22.21
C ASN A 259 22.60 -0.96 -20.91
N ILE A 260 22.66 -1.85 -19.91
CA ILE A 260 23.28 -1.56 -18.60
C ILE A 260 24.73 -1.11 -18.80
N ASN A 261 25.52 -1.82 -19.60
CA ASN A 261 26.91 -1.48 -19.86
C ASN A 261 27.06 -0.11 -20.52
N GLU A 262 26.21 0.23 -21.48
CA GLU A 262 26.20 1.54 -22.13
C GLU A 262 25.87 2.64 -21.13
N MET A 263 24.84 2.43 -20.29
CA MET A 263 24.45 3.36 -19.22
C MET A 263 25.57 3.56 -18.20
N LEU A 264 26.19 2.50 -17.69
CA LEU A 264 27.28 2.57 -16.71
C LEU A 264 28.55 3.21 -17.31
N SER A 265 28.76 3.09 -18.62
CA SER A 265 29.89 3.70 -19.35
C SER A 265 29.64 5.18 -19.65
N ASN A 266 28.46 5.72 -19.40
CA ASN A 266 28.20 7.15 -19.54
C ASN A 266 29.12 7.94 -18.60
N PRO A 267 29.91 8.92 -19.12
CA PRO A 267 30.90 9.64 -18.30
C PRO A 267 30.30 10.35 -17.07
N ALA A 268 29.06 10.85 -17.17
CA ALA A 268 28.39 11.53 -16.07
C ALA A 268 28.00 10.51 -14.98
N ILE A 269 27.39 9.39 -15.35
CA ILE A 269 27.02 8.32 -14.42
C ILE A 269 28.26 7.72 -13.78
N SER A 270 29.30 7.41 -14.57
CA SER A 270 30.56 6.88 -14.08
C SER A 270 31.26 7.85 -13.10
N ALA A 271 31.23 9.16 -13.39
CA ALA A 271 31.78 10.16 -12.48
C ALA A 271 31.03 10.23 -11.13
N VAL A 272 29.69 10.11 -11.14
CA VAL A 272 28.87 10.07 -9.93
C VAL A 272 29.19 8.82 -9.11
N LEU A 273 29.14 7.62 -9.74
CA LEU A 273 29.43 6.36 -9.08
C LEU A 273 30.83 6.34 -8.44
N ASN A 274 31.85 6.78 -9.20
CA ASN A 274 33.22 6.90 -8.68
C ASN A 274 33.33 7.95 -7.55
N GLY A 275 32.61 9.05 -7.67
CA GLY A 275 32.59 10.14 -6.67
C GLY A 275 32.04 9.68 -5.32
N VAL A 276 31.12 8.71 -5.31
CA VAL A 276 30.57 8.11 -4.09
C VAL A 276 31.24 6.79 -3.70
N GLY A 277 32.26 6.36 -4.44
CA GLY A 277 33.06 5.16 -4.11
C GLY A 277 32.39 3.86 -4.53
N LEU A 278 31.37 3.89 -5.43
CA LEU A 278 30.72 2.70 -5.97
C LEU A 278 31.42 2.20 -7.22
N ASN A 279 31.78 0.92 -7.19
CA ASN A 279 32.24 0.20 -8.38
C ASN A 279 31.14 -0.77 -8.83
N VAL A 280 30.34 -0.33 -9.78
CA VAL A 280 29.20 -1.07 -10.30
C VAL A 280 29.45 -1.43 -11.75
N ASP A 281 29.40 -2.72 -12.08
CA ASP A 281 29.41 -3.26 -13.44
C ASP A 281 28.10 -4.01 -13.70
N GLU A 282 27.90 -4.49 -14.94
CA GLU A 282 26.72 -5.26 -15.33
C GLU A 282 26.47 -6.45 -14.41
N LYS A 283 27.52 -7.17 -14.05
CA LYS A 283 27.44 -8.35 -13.20
C LYS A 283 26.94 -8.02 -11.79
N VAL A 284 27.35 -6.86 -11.24
CA VAL A 284 26.84 -6.37 -9.95
C VAL A 284 25.36 -6.06 -10.06
N VAL A 285 24.91 -5.43 -11.15
CA VAL A 285 23.48 -5.14 -11.36
C VAL A 285 22.67 -6.42 -11.51
N GLU A 286 23.15 -7.39 -12.30
CA GLU A 286 22.52 -8.70 -12.43
C GLU A 286 22.42 -9.42 -11.09
N ASP A 287 23.51 -9.48 -10.32
CA ASP A 287 23.53 -10.11 -9.00
C ASP A 287 22.54 -9.44 -8.02
N LEU A 288 22.45 -8.11 -8.03
CA LEU A 288 21.48 -7.38 -7.22
C LEU A 288 20.03 -7.70 -7.65
N MET A 289 19.76 -7.75 -8.94
CA MET A 289 18.43 -8.10 -9.43
C MET A 289 18.05 -9.53 -9.09
N ASP A 290 18.90 -10.49 -9.37
CA ASP A 290 18.57 -11.91 -9.24
C ASP A 290 18.56 -12.38 -7.78
N ASN A 291 19.49 -11.87 -6.94
CA ASN A 291 19.67 -12.37 -5.58
C ASN A 291 19.13 -11.43 -4.48
N VAL A 292 18.73 -10.20 -4.82
CA VAL A 292 18.22 -9.23 -3.85
C VAL A 292 16.81 -8.76 -4.24
N ALA A 293 16.64 -8.10 -5.38
CA ALA A 293 15.36 -7.49 -5.76
C ALA A 293 14.29 -8.56 -6.07
N THR A 294 14.65 -9.62 -6.79
CA THR A 294 13.73 -10.70 -7.15
C THR A 294 13.18 -11.42 -5.92
N PRO A 295 13.99 -11.94 -4.98
CA PRO A 295 13.46 -12.53 -3.76
C PRO A 295 12.67 -11.55 -2.89
N PHE A 296 13.12 -10.28 -2.82
CA PHE A 296 12.42 -9.24 -2.09
C PHE A 296 10.97 -9.08 -2.58
N LEU A 297 10.76 -8.93 -3.89
CA LEU A 297 9.43 -8.79 -4.47
C LEU A 297 8.61 -10.08 -4.39
N GLN A 298 9.22 -11.22 -4.73
CA GLN A 298 8.53 -12.52 -4.80
C GLN A 298 8.17 -13.11 -3.44
N ASN A 299 8.75 -12.63 -2.33
CA ASN A 299 8.42 -13.06 -0.98
C ASN A 299 7.49 -12.09 -0.25
N MET A 300 7.27 -10.88 -0.80
CA MET A 300 6.40 -9.89 -0.19
C MET A 300 4.93 -10.28 -0.34
N THR A 301 4.30 -10.63 0.77
CA THR A 301 2.90 -11.10 0.79
C THR A 301 1.95 -10.11 0.15
N SER A 302 2.12 -8.82 0.42
CA SER A 302 1.26 -7.77 -0.12
C SER A 302 1.37 -7.59 -1.64
N VAL A 303 2.56 -7.81 -2.22
CA VAL A 303 2.75 -7.79 -3.69
C VAL A 303 2.03 -8.96 -4.34
N ILE A 304 2.07 -10.16 -3.73
CA ILE A 304 1.30 -11.31 -4.20
C ILE A 304 -0.21 -11.00 -4.13
N GLN A 305 -0.66 -10.30 -3.11
CA GLN A 305 -2.07 -9.89 -2.95
C GLN A 305 -2.51 -8.82 -3.96
N LEU A 306 -1.58 -8.12 -4.60
CA LEU A 306 -1.86 -7.20 -5.70
C LEU A 306 -2.03 -7.90 -7.06
N LEU A 307 -1.96 -9.22 -7.13
CA LEU A 307 -2.29 -9.95 -8.36
C LEU A 307 -3.73 -9.67 -8.81
N PRO A 308 -3.99 -9.62 -10.13
CA PRO A 308 -5.32 -9.36 -10.66
C PRO A 308 -6.35 -10.36 -10.17
N THR A 309 -7.53 -9.89 -9.80
CA THR A 309 -8.65 -10.75 -9.43
C THR A 309 -9.36 -11.30 -10.68
N TRP A 310 -10.15 -12.37 -10.50
CA TRP A 310 -11.01 -12.89 -11.56
C TRP A 310 -12.04 -11.86 -12.04
N GLU A 311 -12.57 -11.09 -11.11
CA GLU A 311 -13.55 -10.04 -11.37
C GLU A 311 -12.99 -8.92 -12.25
N TYR A 312 -11.70 -8.54 -12.05
CA TYR A 312 -11.02 -7.61 -12.95
C TYR A 312 -10.87 -8.22 -14.36
N LEU A 313 -10.41 -9.46 -14.46
CA LEU A 313 -10.20 -10.14 -15.73
C LEU A 313 -11.51 -10.38 -16.51
N CYS A 314 -12.64 -10.37 -15.83
CA CYS A 314 -13.97 -10.41 -16.44
C CYS A 314 -14.57 -9.03 -16.68
N SER A 315 -13.86 -7.94 -16.31
CA SER A 315 -14.34 -6.58 -16.51
C SER A 315 -14.36 -6.19 -17.99
N GLU A 316 -15.15 -5.17 -18.30
CA GLU A 316 -15.22 -4.61 -19.64
C GLU A 316 -13.91 -4.03 -20.16
N GLN A 317 -12.95 -3.77 -19.26
CA GLN A 317 -11.63 -3.26 -19.64
C GLN A 317 -10.71 -4.37 -20.16
N TYR A 318 -10.64 -5.50 -19.46
CA TYR A 318 -9.76 -6.59 -19.86
C TYR A 318 -10.25 -7.33 -21.07
N GLY A 319 -11.54 -7.70 -21.08
CA GLY A 319 -12.14 -8.38 -22.21
C GLY A 319 -13.52 -8.94 -21.90
N GLU A 320 -14.39 -8.82 -22.87
CA GLU A 320 -15.67 -9.52 -22.91
C GLU A 320 -15.46 -10.82 -23.66
N GLY A 321 -15.47 -11.96 -22.99
CA GLY A 321 -15.27 -13.16 -23.74
C GLY A 321 -15.44 -14.45 -22.98
N GLU A 322 -15.32 -15.57 -23.67
CA GLU A 322 -15.42 -16.93 -23.15
C GLU A 322 -14.14 -17.36 -22.37
N GLY A 323 -13.53 -16.45 -21.65
CA GLY A 323 -12.28 -16.64 -20.93
C GLY A 323 -11.27 -15.54 -21.21
N VAL A 324 -10.19 -15.52 -20.43
CA VAL A 324 -9.10 -14.55 -20.54
C VAL A 324 -7.80 -15.26 -20.92
N CYS A 325 -7.00 -14.64 -21.78
CA CYS A 325 -5.71 -15.21 -22.16
C CYS A 325 -4.61 -14.56 -21.32
N ILE A 326 -3.95 -15.37 -20.52
CA ILE A 326 -2.77 -14.96 -19.74
C ILE A 326 -1.63 -15.89 -20.15
N ASP A 327 -0.48 -15.35 -20.53
CA ASP A 327 0.69 -16.16 -20.89
C ASP A 327 0.45 -17.14 -22.05
N GLY A 328 -0.49 -16.81 -22.94
CA GLY A 328 -0.91 -17.73 -23.99
C GLY A 328 -1.83 -18.88 -23.49
N GLU A 329 -2.12 -18.95 -22.20
CA GLU A 329 -3.08 -19.89 -21.62
C GLU A 329 -4.47 -19.28 -21.53
N LEU A 330 -5.48 -19.98 -22.02
CA LEU A 330 -6.88 -19.56 -21.93
C LEU A 330 -7.46 -19.97 -20.58
N ILE A 331 -7.73 -19.00 -19.73
CA ILE A 331 -8.32 -19.15 -18.40
C ILE A 331 -9.79 -18.86 -18.45
N LYS A 332 -10.65 -19.81 -18.08
CA LYS A 332 -12.10 -19.74 -18.25
C LYS A 332 -12.88 -19.65 -16.95
N SER A 333 -12.20 -19.72 -15.83
CA SER A 333 -12.86 -19.69 -14.52
C SER A 333 -11.96 -19.10 -13.45
N LYS A 334 -12.59 -18.69 -12.37
CA LYS A 334 -11.88 -18.24 -11.16
C LYS A 334 -10.96 -19.34 -10.62
N ASP A 335 -11.38 -20.59 -10.64
CA ASP A 335 -10.58 -21.72 -10.17
C ASP A 335 -9.31 -21.88 -11.02
N GLU A 336 -9.44 -21.82 -12.36
CA GLU A 336 -8.31 -21.89 -13.27
C GLU A 336 -7.32 -20.71 -13.08
N LEU A 337 -7.80 -19.50 -12.76
CA LEU A 337 -6.93 -18.37 -12.49
C LEU A 337 -6.03 -18.61 -11.26
N TYR A 338 -6.64 -19.06 -10.16
CA TYR A 338 -5.84 -19.30 -8.95
C TYR A 338 -4.95 -20.54 -9.10
N GLU A 339 -5.36 -21.55 -9.88
CA GLU A 339 -4.51 -22.67 -10.28
C GLU A 339 -3.32 -22.17 -11.12
N TYR A 340 -3.54 -21.27 -12.11
CA TYR A 340 -2.50 -20.63 -12.88
C TYR A 340 -1.45 -19.95 -11.95
N TYR A 341 -1.88 -19.15 -10.97
CA TYR A 341 -0.94 -18.54 -10.02
C TYR A 341 -0.15 -19.57 -9.22
N CYS A 342 -0.78 -20.66 -8.83
CA CYS A 342 -0.13 -21.76 -8.11
C CYS A 342 0.91 -22.54 -8.95
N THR A 343 0.92 -22.39 -10.28
CA THR A 343 1.88 -23.06 -11.16
C THR A 343 3.13 -22.22 -11.48
N ARG A 344 3.12 -20.94 -11.14
CA ARG A 344 4.23 -20.03 -11.43
C ARG A 344 5.47 -20.36 -10.60
N ASP A 345 6.63 -20.10 -11.17
CA ASP A 345 7.91 -20.49 -10.54
C ASP A 345 8.12 -19.79 -9.18
N TRP A 346 7.75 -18.55 -9.08
CA TRP A 346 7.82 -17.74 -7.84
C TRP A 346 6.85 -18.20 -6.73
N ALA A 347 5.85 -19.01 -7.07
CA ALA A 347 4.83 -19.44 -6.12
C ALA A 347 5.29 -20.50 -5.13
N PHE A 348 6.40 -21.21 -5.44
CA PHE A 348 6.82 -22.38 -4.68
C PHE A 348 7.81 -22.05 -3.57
N LEU A 349 7.73 -22.84 -2.48
CA LEU A 349 8.77 -22.89 -1.47
C LEU A 349 10.02 -23.61 -2.01
N ARG A 350 11.19 -23.09 -1.63
CA ARG A 350 12.50 -23.63 -2.05
C ARG A 350 13.35 -24.02 -0.84
N ASP A 351 14.18 -25.03 -1.02
CA ASP A 351 15.20 -25.42 -0.05
C ASP A 351 16.44 -24.48 -0.13
N GLU A 352 17.43 -24.70 0.73
CA GLU A 352 18.69 -23.96 0.77
C GLU A 352 19.52 -24.01 -0.53
N ASN A 353 19.23 -24.96 -1.40
CA ASN A 353 19.88 -25.13 -2.71
C ASN A 353 19.04 -24.52 -3.85
N GLY A 354 17.91 -23.87 -3.54
CA GLY A 354 17.00 -23.26 -4.52
C GLY A 354 16.05 -24.25 -5.20
N ASN A 355 16.01 -25.55 -4.79
CA ASN A 355 15.10 -26.53 -5.37
C ASN A 355 13.70 -26.39 -4.76
N LYS A 356 12.66 -26.61 -5.57
CA LYS A 356 11.27 -26.63 -5.08
C LYS A 356 11.08 -27.77 -4.05
N ILE A 357 10.46 -27.44 -2.92
CA ILE A 357 10.20 -28.41 -1.85
C ILE A 357 9.00 -29.28 -2.23
N SER A 358 9.17 -30.61 -2.25
CA SER A 358 8.07 -31.55 -2.52
C SER A 358 6.97 -31.48 -1.45
N ASP A 359 5.71 -31.57 -1.88
CA ASP A 359 4.53 -31.69 -1.01
C ASP A 359 4.27 -33.14 -0.52
N GLY A 360 5.05 -34.11 -1.05
CA GLY A 360 4.90 -35.56 -0.76
C GLY A 360 3.72 -36.22 -1.48
N LYS A 361 3.03 -35.49 -2.37
CA LYS A 361 1.87 -35.99 -3.13
C LYS A 361 2.09 -35.94 -4.65
N GLY A 362 3.31 -35.66 -5.07
CA GLY A 362 3.71 -35.56 -6.48
C GLY A 362 3.76 -34.14 -7.02
N GLY A 363 3.52 -33.14 -6.17
CA GLY A 363 3.63 -31.69 -6.44
C GLY A 363 4.68 -31.02 -5.57
N PHE A 364 4.58 -29.70 -5.47
CA PHE A 364 5.47 -28.87 -4.67
C PHE A 364 4.66 -27.98 -3.70
N LYS A 365 5.28 -27.65 -2.56
CA LYS A 365 4.69 -26.77 -1.56
C LYS A 365 4.64 -25.33 -2.07
N LEU A 366 3.50 -24.70 -1.90
CA LEU A 366 3.31 -23.29 -2.21
C LEU A 366 3.76 -22.40 -1.04
N LYS A 367 4.06 -21.14 -1.36
CA LYS A 367 4.20 -20.09 -0.34
C LYS A 367 2.85 -19.83 0.32
N PRO A 368 2.79 -19.56 1.65
CA PRO A 368 1.53 -19.28 2.35
C PRO A 368 0.73 -18.14 1.73
N ALA A 369 1.41 -17.10 1.23
CA ALA A 369 0.77 -15.98 0.55
C ALA A 369 -0.01 -16.41 -0.71
N VAL A 370 0.52 -17.38 -1.46
CA VAL A 370 -0.13 -17.94 -2.66
C VAL A 370 -1.30 -18.84 -2.28
N GLU A 371 -1.11 -19.70 -1.29
CA GLU A 371 -2.18 -20.59 -0.80
C GLU A 371 -3.41 -19.82 -0.32
N SER A 372 -3.20 -18.66 0.32
CA SER A 372 -4.28 -17.83 0.89
C SER A 372 -4.76 -16.70 -0.03
N LEU A 373 -4.21 -16.55 -1.23
CA LEU A 373 -4.49 -15.43 -2.12
C LEU A 373 -5.98 -15.31 -2.50
N ARG A 374 -6.59 -16.44 -2.85
CA ARG A 374 -8.02 -16.48 -3.18
C ARG A 374 -8.89 -16.06 -2.00
N GLU A 375 -8.58 -16.57 -0.81
CA GLU A 375 -9.30 -16.19 0.40
C GLU A 375 -9.19 -14.70 0.70
N PHE A 376 -8.00 -14.12 0.48
CA PHE A 376 -7.80 -12.68 0.60
C PHE A 376 -8.69 -11.90 -0.37
N HIS A 377 -8.65 -12.22 -1.68
CA HIS A 377 -9.45 -11.52 -2.68
C HIS A 377 -10.95 -11.67 -2.41
N ASP A 378 -11.41 -12.88 -2.05
CA ASP A 378 -12.81 -13.13 -1.69
C ASP A 378 -13.23 -12.39 -0.42
N GLY A 379 -12.29 -12.14 0.49
CA GLY A 379 -12.49 -11.42 1.75
C GLY A 379 -12.67 -9.91 1.60
N LEU A 380 -12.47 -9.34 0.40
CA LEU A 380 -12.74 -7.93 0.12
C LEU A 380 -14.21 -7.64 -0.19
N TYR A 381 -15.07 -8.68 -0.19
CA TYR A 381 -16.47 -8.60 -0.49
C TYR A 381 -17.33 -8.85 0.76
N VAL A 382 -18.54 -8.29 0.74
CA VAL A 382 -19.58 -8.54 1.73
C VAL A 382 -20.83 -9.09 1.06
N THR A 383 -21.59 -9.91 1.79
CA THR A 383 -22.91 -10.35 1.34
C THR A 383 -23.96 -9.48 2.01
N LEU A 384 -24.76 -8.79 1.22
CA LEU A 384 -25.86 -7.96 1.69
C LEU A 384 -27.04 -8.84 2.18
N ASP A 385 -28.00 -8.25 2.89
CA ASP A 385 -29.22 -8.94 3.33
C ASP A 385 -30.06 -9.50 2.16
N SER A 386 -29.91 -8.90 0.97
CA SER A 386 -30.47 -9.40 -0.29
C SER A 386 -29.89 -10.74 -0.75
N GLY A 387 -28.75 -11.16 -0.20
CA GLY A 387 -27.94 -12.29 -0.67
C GLY A 387 -26.94 -11.90 -1.77
N GLU A 388 -26.94 -10.67 -2.22
CA GLU A 388 -26.02 -10.16 -3.21
C GLU A 388 -24.61 -9.98 -2.60
N LYS A 389 -23.57 -10.38 -3.33
CA LYS A 389 -22.17 -10.19 -2.95
C LYS A 389 -21.61 -8.95 -3.66
N VAL A 390 -21.26 -7.94 -2.89
CA VAL A 390 -20.73 -6.66 -3.38
C VAL A 390 -19.34 -6.39 -2.83
N PHE A 391 -18.56 -5.56 -3.51
CA PHE A 391 -17.27 -5.10 -2.99
C PHE A 391 -17.50 -4.27 -1.72
N ALA A 392 -16.66 -4.43 -0.69
CA ALA A 392 -16.95 -3.84 0.63
C ALA A 392 -17.05 -2.30 0.59
N SER A 393 -16.30 -1.62 -0.30
CA SER A 393 -16.39 -0.17 -0.49
C SER A 393 -17.76 0.30 -0.98
N HIS A 394 -18.56 -0.56 -1.64
CA HIS A 394 -19.92 -0.21 -2.10
C HIS A 394 -20.93 -0.04 -0.95
N THR A 395 -20.57 -0.45 0.25
CA THR A 395 -21.47 -0.40 1.41
C THR A 395 -21.36 0.90 2.21
N VAL A 396 -20.52 1.82 1.76
CA VAL A 396 -20.31 3.15 2.37
C VAL A 396 -20.39 4.24 1.31
N ASN A 397 -20.42 5.50 1.74
CA ASN A 397 -20.41 6.65 0.82
C ASN A 397 -19.00 6.83 0.25
N VAL A 398 -18.72 6.22 -0.91
CA VAL A 398 -17.39 6.18 -1.53
C VAL A 398 -17.27 7.16 -2.70
N TYR A 399 -16.08 7.78 -2.82
CA TYR A 399 -15.66 8.66 -3.91
C TYR A 399 -14.36 8.12 -4.49
N TYR A 400 -14.29 7.96 -5.80
CA TYR A 400 -13.13 7.43 -6.51
C TYR A 400 -12.42 8.54 -7.28
N PHE A 401 -11.17 8.81 -6.94
CA PHE A 401 -10.25 9.68 -7.63
C PHE A 401 -9.34 8.83 -8.48
N VAL A 402 -9.43 8.92 -9.79
CA VAL A 402 -8.79 7.96 -10.70
C VAL A 402 -8.07 8.63 -11.86
N GLY A 403 -6.94 8.09 -12.26
CA GLY A 403 -6.30 8.45 -13.51
C GLY A 403 -6.90 7.67 -14.68
N ASN A 404 -7.04 8.33 -15.83
CA ASN A 404 -7.75 7.73 -16.98
C ASN A 404 -7.02 7.81 -18.32
N ASN A 405 -5.86 8.45 -18.37
CA ASN A 405 -5.24 8.85 -19.64
C ASN A 405 -3.79 8.38 -19.85
N LEU A 406 -3.24 7.61 -18.92
CA LEU A 406 -1.89 7.09 -19.07
C LEU A 406 -1.88 5.65 -19.58
N GLN A 407 -0.80 5.32 -20.29
CA GLN A 407 -0.51 3.95 -20.66
C GLN A 407 -0.43 3.10 -19.38
N THR A 408 -1.36 2.16 -19.27
CA THR A 408 -1.48 1.27 -18.11
C THR A 408 -1.60 -0.15 -18.64
N ARG A 409 -0.91 -1.08 -18.03
CA ARG A 409 -1.04 -2.48 -18.36
C ARG A 409 -2.44 -2.96 -18.00
N VAL A 410 -3.28 -3.16 -19.01
CA VAL A 410 -4.69 -3.57 -18.83
C VAL A 410 -4.92 -5.03 -19.21
N THR A 411 -4.01 -5.64 -19.98
CA THR A 411 -3.96 -7.08 -20.27
C THR A 411 -2.55 -7.59 -20.03
N TYR A 412 -2.41 -8.90 -19.84
CA TYR A 412 -1.12 -9.54 -19.67
C TYR A 412 -0.78 -10.37 -20.92
N ASN A 413 0.39 -10.11 -21.45
CA ASN A 413 0.97 -10.91 -22.53
C ASN A 413 2.49 -11.00 -22.31
N ASP A 414 2.98 -12.12 -21.82
CA ASP A 414 4.38 -12.36 -21.53
C ASP A 414 5.23 -12.50 -22.81
N ILE A 415 4.61 -12.88 -23.93
CA ILE A 415 5.30 -12.99 -25.22
C ILE A 415 5.81 -11.62 -25.68
N THR A 416 5.08 -10.59 -25.41
CA THR A 416 5.44 -9.23 -25.84
C THR A 416 6.03 -8.38 -24.73
N GLY A 417 5.84 -8.74 -23.44
CA GLY A 417 6.09 -7.85 -22.30
C GLY A 417 5.36 -6.52 -22.46
N GLY A 418 4.44 -6.44 -23.43
CA GLY A 418 3.89 -5.22 -23.96
C GLY A 418 2.67 -4.76 -23.21
N ILE A 419 2.52 -3.45 -23.18
CA ILE A 419 1.32 -2.74 -22.86
C ILE A 419 0.38 -2.94 -24.04
N ASP A 420 -0.78 -3.53 -23.82
CA ASP A 420 -1.74 -3.78 -24.89
C ASP A 420 -2.21 -2.47 -25.52
N GLU A 421 -2.56 -2.52 -26.80
CA GLU A 421 -3.11 -1.35 -27.47
C GLU A 421 -4.36 -0.90 -26.72
N TYR A 422 -4.28 0.29 -26.16
CA TYR A 422 -5.38 0.93 -25.46
C TYR A 422 -6.47 1.22 -26.48
N GLY A 423 -7.42 0.34 -26.49
CA GLY A 423 -8.60 0.55 -27.29
C GLY A 423 -9.34 1.83 -26.89
N LYS A 424 -10.59 1.88 -27.14
CA LYS A 424 -11.47 3.04 -26.94
C LYS A 424 -11.85 3.31 -25.49
N LYS A 425 -11.29 2.59 -24.50
CA LYS A 425 -11.64 2.68 -23.07
C LYS A 425 -10.49 3.33 -22.30
N PRO A 426 -10.78 4.03 -21.15
CA PRO A 426 -9.72 4.54 -20.29
C PRO A 426 -8.78 3.42 -19.86
N ALA A 427 -7.48 3.65 -19.98
CA ALA A 427 -6.49 2.66 -19.60
C ALA A 427 -6.27 2.62 -18.08
N GLY A 428 -5.96 3.76 -17.50
CA GLY A 428 -5.67 3.93 -16.08
C GLY A 428 -4.67 5.05 -15.84
N ASP A 429 -3.93 4.94 -14.76
CA ASP A 429 -3.02 5.96 -14.23
C ASP A 429 -1.53 5.63 -14.45
N GLY A 430 -1.22 4.63 -15.25
CA GLY A 430 0.14 4.13 -15.49
C GLY A 430 0.52 2.91 -14.65
N VAL A 431 -0.18 2.64 -13.55
CA VAL A 431 0.08 1.52 -12.61
C VAL A 431 -1.17 0.69 -12.37
N VAL A 432 -2.28 1.33 -12.04
CA VAL A 432 -3.56 0.67 -11.73
C VAL A 432 -4.53 0.84 -12.90
N PRO A 433 -5.07 -0.27 -13.42
CA PRO A 433 -6.09 -0.20 -14.46
C PRO A 433 -7.35 0.50 -13.95
N TYR A 434 -8.00 1.27 -14.84
CA TYR A 434 -9.16 2.08 -14.50
C TYR A 434 -10.28 1.31 -13.79
N TYR A 435 -10.63 0.12 -14.30
CA TYR A 435 -11.67 -0.72 -13.67
C TYR A 435 -11.22 -1.42 -12.39
N SER A 436 -9.92 -1.55 -12.17
CA SER A 436 -9.41 -1.99 -10.86
C SER A 436 -9.56 -0.89 -9.81
N ALA A 437 -9.43 0.37 -10.23
CA ALA A 437 -9.59 1.52 -9.33
C ALA A 437 -11.06 1.83 -8.99
N ILE A 438 -12.02 1.32 -9.79
CA ILE A 438 -13.46 1.48 -9.57
C ILE A 438 -14.10 0.08 -9.60
N PRO A 439 -13.94 -0.71 -8.52
CA PRO A 439 -14.16 -2.15 -8.57
C PRO A 439 -15.65 -2.52 -8.78
N GLY A 440 -15.91 -3.47 -9.66
CA GLY A 440 -17.19 -4.15 -9.78
C GLY A 440 -18.34 -3.36 -10.41
N TYR A 441 -18.06 -2.19 -10.99
CA TYR A 441 -19.06 -1.40 -11.72
C TYR A 441 -18.94 -1.56 -13.23
N THR A 442 -20.09 -1.52 -13.91
CA THR A 442 -20.15 -1.44 -15.36
C THR A 442 -19.82 -0.02 -15.86
N THR A 443 -19.49 0.13 -17.14
CA THR A 443 -19.28 1.45 -17.76
C THR A 443 -20.48 2.37 -17.56
N ALA A 444 -21.71 1.87 -17.67
CA ALA A 444 -22.91 2.67 -17.50
C ALA A 444 -23.06 3.19 -16.06
N GLU A 445 -22.75 2.36 -15.07
CA GLU A 445 -22.77 2.77 -13.66
C GLU A 445 -21.68 3.80 -13.36
N ILE A 446 -20.47 3.59 -13.88
CA ILE A 446 -19.36 4.54 -13.73
C ILE A 446 -19.73 5.90 -14.33
N GLU A 447 -20.35 5.95 -15.52
CA GLU A 447 -20.81 7.20 -16.13
C GLU A 447 -21.89 7.90 -15.26
N ALA A 448 -22.78 7.13 -14.65
CA ALA A 448 -23.75 7.69 -13.70
C ALA A 448 -23.06 8.25 -12.43
N MET A 449 -22.03 7.56 -11.95
CA MET A 449 -21.25 8.00 -10.79
C MET A 449 -20.43 9.26 -11.08
N LYS A 450 -19.90 9.43 -12.29
CA LYS A 450 -19.27 10.69 -12.74
C LYS A 450 -20.26 11.87 -12.69
N GLN A 451 -21.46 11.65 -13.21
CA GLN A 451 -22.51 12.70 -13.19
C GLN A 451 -22.91 13.11 -11.76
N ASN A 452 -22.84 12.18 -10.82
CA ASN A 452 -23.17 12.40 -9.41
C ASN A 452 -21.95 12.83 -8.56
N GLY A 453 -20.76 12.98 -9.14
CA GLY A 453 -19.54 13.37 -8.45
C GLY A 453 -18.91 12.31 -7.56
N HIS A 454 -19.27 11.02 -7.74
CA HIS A 454 -18.65 9.89 -7.02
C HIS A 454 -17.44 9.30 -7.74
N VAL A 455 -17.23 9.63 -9.00
CA VAL A 455 -16.02 9.33 -9.78
C VAL A 455 -15.47 10.63 -10.34
N ILE A 456 -14.25 10.94 -9.98
CA ILE A 456 -13.52 12.12 -10.40
C ILE A 456 -12.28 11.66 -11.17
N GLU A 457 -12.17 12.09 -12.43
CA GLU A 457 -11.12 11.63 -13.34
C GLU A 457 -10.05 12.70 -13.53
N TYR A 458 -8.80 12.24 -13.55
CA TYR A 458 -7.63 13.07 -13.82
C TYR A 458 -6.83 12.48 -14.98
N SER A 459 -6.15 13.35 -15.74
CA SER A 459 -5.25 12.93 -16.81
C SER A 459 -3.83 12.60 -16.33
N GLU A 460 -3.65 12.51 -15.03
CA GLU A 460 -2.35 12.39 -14.36
C GLU A 460 -2.07 10.96 -13.92
N GLY A 461 -0.81 10.72 -13.50
CA GLY A 461 -0.32 9.41 -13.11
C GLY A 461 -0.76 8.97 -11.73
N HIS A 462 -0.44 7.72 -11.44
CA HIS A 462 -0.80 7.05 -10.19
C HIS A 462 -0.36 7.82 -8.95
N PHE A 463 0.87 8.33 -8.99
CA PHE A 463 1.44 9.06 -7.88
C PHE A 463 0.81 10.44 -7.73
N GLU A 464 0.64 11.17 -8.85
CA GLU A 464 0.04 12.50 -8.85
C GLU A 464 -1.40 12.48 -8.33
N VAL A 465 -2.20 11.49 -8.73
CA VAL A 465 -3.57 11.34 -8.25
C VAL A 465 -3.61 11.16 -6.73
N GLY A 466 -2.66 10.43 -6.15
CA GLY A 466 -2.60 10.17 -4.71
C GLY A 466 -1.94 11.27 -3.88
N CYS A 467 -1.00 12.03 -4.45
CA CYS A 467 -0.08 12.86 -3.68
C CYS A 467 -0.06 14.35 -4.08
N LYS A 468 -0.48 14.70 -5.33
CA LYS A 468 -0.45 16.08 -5.79
C LYS A 468 -1.66 16.85 -5.29
N TRP A 469 -1.57 17.32 -4.04
CA TRP A 469 -2.66 17.97 -3.32
C TRP A 469 -3.30 19.14 -4.09
N SER A 470 -2.49 20.00 -4.72
CA SER A 470 -2.98 21.13 -5.50
C SER A 470 -3.92 20.73 -6.65
N MET A 471 -3.89 19.48 -7.07
CA MET A 471 -4.76 18.96 -8.13
C MET A 471 -6.12 18.50 -7.58
N THR A 472 -6.13 17.86 -6.42
CA THR A 472 -7.33 17.20 -5.86
C THR A 472 -8.03 18.03 -4.79
N GLN A 473 -7.39 19.05 -4.25
CA GLN A 473 -7.83 19.84 -3.11
C GLN A 473 -9.27 20.39 -3.23
N GLU A 474 -9.62 20.99 -4.38
CA GLU A 474 -10.92 21.60 -4.57
C GLU A 474 -12.06 20.56 -4.51
N ASP A 475 -11.85 19.40 -5.12
CA ASP A 475 -12.85 18.34 -5.13
C ASP A 475 -12.97 17.69 -3.74
N VAL A 476 -11.85 17.50 -3.05
CA VAL A 476 -11.84 17.00 -1.67
C VAL A 476 -12.60 17.91 -0.73
N TYR A 477 -12.36 19.23 -0.79
CA TYR A 477 -13.08 20.18 0.06
C TYR A 477 -14.58 20.15 -0.21
N LYS A 478 -15.03 20.14 -1.46
CA LYS A 478 -16.45 20.02 -1.80
C LYS A 478 -17.10 18.79 -1.18
N ILE A 479 -16.40 17.64 -1.25
CA ILE A 479 -16.89 16.39 -0.67
C ILE A 479 -16.94 16.48 0.85
N LEU A 480 -15.85 16.90 1.48
CA LEU A 480 -15.75 16.99 2.93
C LEU A 480 -16.79 17.97 3.50
N GLU A 481 -16.99 19.13 2.87
CA GLU A 481 -18.05 20.09 3.25
C GLU A 481 -19.44 19.44 3.16
N ALA A 482 -19.72 18.71 2.09
CA ALA A 482 -21.01 18.05 1.90
C ALA A 482 -21.26 16.93 2.92
N VAL A 483 -20.20 16.21 3.33
CA VAL A 483 -20.27 15.10 4.30
C VAL A 483 -20.35 15.62 5.73
N THR A 484 -19.61 16.69 6.07
CA THR A 484 -19.51 17.20 7.43
C THR A 484 -20.64 18.19 7.79
N ALA A 485 -21.36 18.71 6.81
CA ALA A 485 -22.52 19.61 7.02
C ALA A 485 -23.77 18.87 7.52
N LYS A 486 -23.75 17.55 7.55
CA LYS A 486 -24.85 16.69 8.03
C LYS A 486 -24.73 16.44 9.52
#